data_486e4d4a5446c12323ebe0153b7863ec
#
_entry.id   486e4d4a5446c12323ebe0153b7863ec
#
_cell.length_a   1.000
_cell.length_b   1.000
_cell.length_c   1.000
_cell.angle_alpha   90.00
_cell.angle_beta   90.00
_cell.angle_gamma   90.00
#
_symmetry.space_group_name_H-M   'P 1'
#
loop_
_entity.id
_entity.type
_entity.pdbx_description
1 polymer ?
#
loop_
_entity_poly.entity_id
_entity_poly.type
_entity_poly.pdbx_seq_one_letter_code
_entity_poly.pdbx_strand_id
1 'polypeptide(L)'
;MSVSERKFGVLQTGETVKIFHLENKSGAYAEVTDFGAILVKVCVPDKDGTLTDVVLGYDDLASYEVNGCFFGSTIGRNGNRIGGAKFSVNGKEVVLAQNENDNNLHSGPDGFEKKLWKVAEISDDKNSVIFNRISPDGENGFPGEFDVSVKYEFTEDNELRIHYQGICDEPTVANMTNHSYFNLNGEGSGTAMDQYLTIHAKYYTPVADSHSIPTGVYEEVAGTPMDFRTAKQIGQDIEAEFDQLKFTGGYDHNYVTDNYAKGNRRLIATAYSDKTGIAMDVASDCPCVQFYAANFVENEHGKNGHTYNKRDAFCLETQVEPNAVNVEDFHSPILNAGEQYDSVTAYHFYIRK
;
A
#
# COMPACT_ATOMS: atom_id res chain seq x y z
N MET A 1 5.52 -23.08 11.20
CA MET A 1 5.95 -21.74 10.73
C MET A 1 7.45 -21.76 10.62
N SER A 2 8.03 -21.16 9.60
CA SER A 2 9.46 -20.96 9.50
C SER A 2 9.76 -19.73 8.67
N VAL A 3 10.74 -18.96 9.12
CA VAL A 3 11.32 -17.86 8.35
C VAL A 3 12.65 -18.33 7.78
N SER A 4 12.80 -18.25 6.47
CA SER A 4 14.09 -18.49 5.82
C SER A 4 14.51 -17.27 5.03
N GLU A 5 15.83 -17.08 4.88
CA GLU A 5 16.37 -15.97 4.09
C GLU A 5 17.27 -16.50 2.97
N ARG A 6 17.28 -15.77 1.87
CA ARG A 6 18.22 -16.00 0.77
C ARG A 6 18.71 -14.67 0.21
N LYS A 7 19.84 -14.70 -0.46
CA LYS A 7 20.32 -13.55 -1.24
C LYS A 7 19.33 -13.26 -2.37
N PHE A 8 18.88 -12.00 -2.48
CA PHE A 8 18.04 -11.52 -3.58
C PHE A 8 18.87 -10.84 -4.65
N GLY A 9 19.88 -10.06 -4.27
CA GLY A 9 20.78 -9.39 -5.18
C GLY A 9 21.92 -8.66 -4.47
N VAL A 10 22.60 -7.80 -5.21
CA VAL A 10 23.64 -6.89 -4.69
C VAL A 10 23.40 -5.53 -5.33
N LEU A 11 23.26 -4.49 -4.53
CA LEU A 11 23.15 -3.11 -5.00
C LEU A 11 24.45 -2.66 -5.68
N GLN A 12 24.36 -1.62 -6.50
CA GLN A 12 25.56 -1.02 -7.13
C GLN A 12 26.57 -0.50 -6.10
N THR A 13 26.13 -0.18 -4.90
CA THR A 13 26.94 0.23 -3.74
C THR A 13 27.70 -0.92 -3.08
N GLY A 14 27.37 -2.18 -3.45
CA GLY A 14 28.03 -3.40 -2.97
C GLY A 14 27.32 -4.10 -1.80
N GLU A 15 26.24 -3.52 -1.26
CA GLU A 15 25.45 -4.16 -0.20
C GLU A 15 24.63 -5.33 -0.75
N THR A 16 24.60 -6.41 0.04
CA THR A 16 23.74 -7.57 -0.27
C THR A 16 22.32 -7.32 0.19
N VAL A 17 21.38 -7.49 -0.73
CA VAL A 17 19.93 -7.48 -0.46
C VAL A 17 19.46 -8.90 -0.25
N LYS A 18 18.61 -9.09 0.75
CA LYS A 18 18.01 -10.38 1.11
C LYS A 18 16.52 -10.38 0.85
N ILE A 19 15.97 -11.57 0.65
CA ILE A 19 14.53 -11.84 0.63
C ILE A 19 14.22 -12.85 1.74
N PHE A 20 13.13 -12.61 2.45
CA PHE A 20 12.66 -13.40 3.59
C PHE A 20 11.37 -14.11 3.19
N HIS A 21 11.36 -15.41 3.36
CA HIS A 21 10.24 -16.28 3.07
C HIS A 21 9.56 -16.67 4.38
N LEU A 22 8.31 -16.23 4.55
CA LEU A 22 7.49 -16.45 5.74
C LEU A 22 6.43 -17.50 5.39
N GLU A 23 6.66 -18.76 5.79
CA GLU A 23 5.78 -19.89 5.45
C GLU A 23 5.03 -20.40 6.68
N ASN A 24 3.73 -20.60 6.54
CA ASN A 24 2.91 -21.24 7.58
C ASN A 24 2.81 -22.76 7.36
N LYS A 25 2.16 -23.47 8.30
CA LYS A 25 2.06 -24.94 8.26
C LYS A 25 1.24 -25.47 7.08
N SER A 26 0.39 -24.68 6.47
CA SER A 26 -0.37 -25.07 5.28
C SER A 26 0.44 -25.01 3.99
N GLY A 27 1.66 -24.45 4.04
CA GLY A 27 2.51 -24.19 2.89
C GLY A 27 2.20 -22.86 2.18
N ALA A 28 1.23 -22.08 2.68
CA ALA A 28 1.02 -20.73 2.21
C ALA A 28 2.14 -19.81 2.74
N TYR A 29 2.53 -18.79 1.96
CA TYR A 29 3.67 -17.95 2.33
C TYR A 29 3.59 -16.53 1.79
N ALA A 30 4.38 -15.65 2.41
CA ALA A 30 4.73 -14.33 1.88
C ALA A 30 6.25 -14.22 1.70
N GLU A 31 6.70 -13.49 0.69
CA GLU A 31 8.10 -13.10 0.52
C GLU A 31 8.25 -11.57 0.61
N VAL A 32 9.20 -11.12 1.43
CA VAL A 32 9.51 -9.70 1.63
C VAL A 32 11.01 -9.47 1.53
N THR A 33 11.45 -8.30 1.06
CA THR A 33 12.87 -7.96 0.93
C THR A 33 13.25 -6.80 1.84
N ASP A 34 14.51 -6.78 2.31
CA ASP A 34 15.07 -5.66 3.08
C ASP A 34 15.37 -4.42 2.23
N PHE A 35 15.32 -4.53 0.90
CA PHE A 35 15.31 -3.36 0.02
C PHE A 35 13.90 -2.80 -0.07
N GLY A 36 13.71 -1.56 0.39
CA GLY A 36 12.41 -0.87 0.40
C GLY A 36 11.37 -1.48 1.35
N ALA A 37 11.76 -2.49 2.16
CA ALA A 37 10.82 -3.31 2.91
C ALA A 37 9.63 -3.76 2.03
N ILE A 38 9.94 -4.26 0.81
CA ILE A 38 8.96 -4.53 -0.25
C ILE A 38 8.34 -5.91 -0.07
N LEU A 39 7.01 -6.00 -0.23
CA LEU A 39 6.28 -7.25 -0.37
C LEU A 39 6.41 -7.76 -1.81
N VAL A 40 7.07 -8.91 -1.98
CA VAL A 40 7.39 -9.49 -3.31
C VAL A 40 6.37 -10.52 -3.74
N LYS A 41 5.90 -11.38 -2.81
CA LYS A 41 4.94 -12.47 -3.09
C LYS A 41 3.98 -12.66 -1.94
N VAL A 42 2.76 -13.09 -2.28
CA VAL A 42 1.81 -13.71 -1.37
C VAL A 42 1.19 -14.90 -2.06
N CYS A 43 1.59 -16.11 -1.65
CA CYS A 43 1.10 -17.35 -2.22
C CYS A 43 0.13 -18.03 -1.26
N VAL A 44 -1.12 -18.15 -1.69
CA VAL A 44 -2.20 -18.76 -0.90
C VAL A 44 -2.94 -19.81 -1.72
N PRO A 45 -3.54 -20.84 -1.10
CA PRO A 45 -4.27 -21.86 -1.84
C PRO A 45 -5.52 -21.28 -2.49
N ASP A 46 -5.78 -21.67 -3.73
CA ASP A 46 -7.05 -21.47 -4.41
C ASP A 46 -8.07 -22.57 -3.99
N LYS A 47 -9.27 -22.53 -4.58
CA LYS A 47 -10.36 -23.51 -4.30
C LYS A 47 -9.99 -24.97 -4.62
N ASP A 48 -8.99 -25.19 -5.46
CA ASP A 48 -8.50 -26.51 -5.87
C ASP A 48 -7.24 -26.92 -5.06
N GLY A 49 -6.79 -26.06 -4.13
CA GLY A 49 -5.62 -26.26 -3.29
C GLY A 49 -4.30 -25.88 -3.94
N THR A 50 -4.32 -25.26 -5.12
CA THR A 50 -3.12 -24.78 -5.80
C THR A 50 -2.65 -23.48 -5.20
N LEU A 51 -1.35 -23.40 -4.82
CA LEU A 51 -0.76 -22.16 -4.35
C LEU A 51 -0.69 -21.14 -5.48
N THR A 52 -1.37 -20.03 -5.30
CA THR A 52 -1.51 -18.95 -6.26
C THR A 52 -0.89 -17.68 -5.70
N ASP A 53 0.10 -17.11 -6.40
CA ASP A 53 0.66 -15.80 -6.06
C ASP A 53 -0.35 -14.70 -6.45
N VAL A 54 -0.80 -13.93 -5.48
CA VAL A 54 -1.90 -12.96 -5.66
C VAL A 54 -1.43 -11.51 -5.73
N VAL A 55 -0.12 -11.25 -5.86
CA VAL A 55 0.42 -9.89 -5.97
C VAL A 55 1.34 -9.75 -7.20
N LEU A 56 1.28 -8.60 -7.86
CA LEU A 56 2.23 -8.25 -8.92
C LEU A 56 3.59 -7.87 -8.32
N GLY A 57 4.67 -8.00 -9.08
CA GLY A 57 6.02 -7.66 -8.67
C GLY A 57 7.06 -8.10 -9.70
N TYR A 58 8.32 -8.18 -9.27
CA TYR A 58 9.44 -8.57 -10.10
C TYR A 58 10.19 -9.78 -9.51
N ASP A 59 10.95 -10.49 -10.37
CA ASP A 59 11.75 -11.64 -9.94
C ASP A 59 13.16 -11.26 -9.45
N ASP A 60 13.61 -10.04 -9.72
CA ASP A 60 14.98 -9.61 -9.46
C ASP A 60 15.09 -8.21 -8.83
N LEU A 61 16.21 -7.96 -8.16
CA LEU A 61 16.51 -6.71 -7.48
C LEU A 61 16.62 -5.53 -8.44
N ALA A 62 17.22 -5.72 -9.63
CA ALA A 62 17.46 -4.62 -10.56
C ALA A 62 16.15 -3.97 -11.02
N SER A 63 15.11 -4.79 -11.22
CA SER A 63 13.77 -4.29 -11.53
C SER A 63 13.15 -3.52 -10.35
N TYR A 64 13.38 -3.95 -9.10
CA TYR A 64 12.95 -3.20 -7.91
C TYR A 64 13.74 -1.90 -7.67
N GLU A 65 15.02 -1.81 -8.07
CA GLU A 65 15.77 -0.54 -8.02
C GLU A 65 15.10 0.53 -8.91
N VAL A 66 14.44 0.13 -10.01
CA VAL A 66 13.65 1.03 -10.89
C VAL A 66 12.23 1.20 -10.36
N ASN A 67 11.46 0.12 -10.24
CA ASN A 67 10.09 0.02 -9.69
C ASN A 67 9.22 1.27 -9.87
N GLY A 68 9.01 1.69 -11.10
CA GLY A 68 8.24 2.91 -11.41
C GLY A 68 6.75 2.82 -11.01
N CYS A 69 6.22 1.60 -10.85
CA CYS A 69 4.87 1.33 -10.41
C CYS A 69 4.73 1.16 -8.88
N PHE A 70 5.81 1.20 -8.11
CA PHE A 70 5.82 0.96 -6.66
C PHE A 70 5.32 -0.43 -6.24
N PHE A 71 5.44 -1.47 -7.06
CA PHE A 71 4.97 -2.80 -6.73
C PHE A 71 5.46 -3.26 -5.36
N GLY A 72 4.51 -3.54 -4.43
CA GLY A 72 4.75 -4.03 -3.09
C GLY A 72 5.46 -3.10 -2.13
N SER A 73 5.75 -1.86 -2.54
CA SER A 73 6.59 -0.91 -1.82
C SER A 73 6.03 -0.50 -0.46
N THR A 74 6.90 -0.41 0.54
CA THR A 74 6.62 0.35 1.75
C THR A 74 6.81 1.83 1.46
N ILE A 75 5.72 2.59 1.51
CA ILE A 75 5.70 4.01 1.24
C ILE A 75 5.82 4.81 2.53
N GLY A 76 6.69 5.81 2.54
CA GLY A 76 6.91 6.71 3.68
C GLY A 76 7.94 7.81 3.35
N ARG A 77 7.97 8.92 4.17
CA ARG A 77 7.16 9.12 5.40
C ARG A 77 5.66 9.31 5.14
N ASN A 78 5.27 9.87 3.97
CA ASN A 78 3.89 10.15 3.59
C ASN A 78 3.51 9.40 2.32
N GLY A 79 2.50 8.56 2.41
CA GLY A 79 1.84 7.94 1.27
C GLY A 79 0.94 8.95 0.55
N ASN A 80 0.67 8.69 -0.73
CA ASN A 80 -0.13 9.54 -1.59
C ASN A 80 0.45 10.96 -1.76
N ARG A 81 -0.38 11.96 -2.09
CA ARG A 81 0.04 13.30 -2.54
C ARG A 81 0.04 14.33 -1.44
N ILE A 82 1.01 15.26 -1.51
CA ILE A 82 1.00 16.56 -0.83
C ILE A 82 0.95 17.63 -1.91
N GLY A 83 -0.16 18.38 -1.96
CA GLY A 83 -0.43 19.39 -2.97
C GLY A 83 0.57 20.54 -2.93
N GLY A 84 1.06 20.94 -4.11
CA GLY A 84 2.08 21.98 -4.26
C GLY A 84 3.43 21.60 -3.65
N ALA A 85 3.64 20.34 -3.28
CA ALA A 85 4.85 19.81 -2.65
C ALA A 85 5.29 20.63 -1.42
N LYS A 86 4.34 21.10 -0.62
CA LYS A 86 4.62 21.90 0.58
C LYS A 86 3.53 21.78 1.64
N PHE A 87 3.92 22.03 2.88
CA PHE A 87 3.01 22.10 4.02
C PHE A 87 3.62 22.98 5.13
N SER A 88 2.85 23.22 6.18
CA SER A 88 3.35 23.94 7.36
C SER A 88 3.26 23.05 8.60
N VAL A 89 4.32 23.02 9.39
CA VAL A 89 4.36 22.38 10.69
C VAL A 89 4.98 23.33 11.72
N ASN A 90 4.31 23.53 12.85
CA ASN A 90 4.73 24.50 13.90
C ASN A 90 5.03 25.91 13.35
N GLY A 91 4.26 26.39 12.37
CA GLY A 91 4.42 27.69 11.74
C GLY A 91 5.63 27.84 10.81
N LYS A 92 6.34 26.75 10.54
CA LYS A 92 7.42 26.72 9.54
C LYS A 92 6.90 26.05 8.26
N GLU A 93 7.15 26.69 7.12
CA GLU A 93 6.91 26.09 5.82
C GLU A 93 7.97 25.00 5.53
N VAL A 94 7.51 23.83 5.12
CA VAL A 94 8.32 22.72 4.64
C VAL A 94 8.09 22.56 3.15
N VAL A 95 9.16 22.52 2.36
CA VAL A 95 9.13 22.38 0.91
C VAL A 95 9.74 21.04 0.54
N LEU A 96 9.00 20.26 -0.23
CA LEU A 96 9.38 18.93 -0.70
C LEU A 96 9.77 18.97 -2.19
N ALA A 97 10.32 17.90 -2.71
CA ALA A 97 10.54 17.76 -4.14
C ALA A 97 9.20 17.61 -4.88
N GLN A 98 9.06 18.31 -6.00
CA GLN A 98 7.97 18.09 -6.96
C GLN A 98 8.37 16.92 -7.87
N ASN A 99 7.88 15.72 -7.57
CA ASN A 99 8.19 14.51 -8.32
C ASN A 99 7.02 13.98 -9.16
N GLU A 100 5.84 14.62 -9.01
CA GLU A 100 4.67 14.33 -9.83
C GLU A 100 3.90 15.63 -10.10
N ASN A 101 4.02 16.17 -11.31
CA ASN A 101 3.54 17.53 -11.64
C ASN A 101 4.06 18.55 -10.62
N ASP A 102 3.16 19.37 -10.02
CA ASP A 102 3.51 20.34 -8.98
C ASP A 102 3.45 19.73 -7.56
N ASN A 103 3.17 18.43 -7.43
CA ASN A 103 2.94 17.76 -6.16
C ASN A 103 4.14 16.93 -5.70
N ASN A 104 4.15 16.55 -4.42
CA ASN A 104 4.97 15.45 -3.94
C ASN A 104 4.11 14.20 -3.83
N LEU A 105 4.53 13.13 -4.48
CA LEU A 105 3.91 11.80 -4.44
C LEU A 105 4.83 10.82 -3.70
N HIS A 106 4.27 10.11 -2.71
CA HIS A 106 4.92 9.01 -2.00
C HIS A 106 6.27 9.36 -1.37
N SER A 107 6.44 10.61 -0.95
CA SER A 107 7.70 11.14 -0.38
C SER A 107 8.90 11.04 -1.32
N GLY A 108 8.65 10.88 -2.64
CA GLY A 108 9.72 10.75 -3.63
C GLY A 108 10.51 12.04 -3.85
N PRO A 109 11.53 11.98 -4.74
CA PRO A 109 11.83 10.88 -5.68
C PRO A 109 12.59 9.70 -5.09
N ASP A 110 13.12 9.78 -3.88
CA ASP A 110 13.99 8.79 -3.23
C ASP A 110 13.39 8.38 -1.88
N GLY A 111 12.16 7.86 -1.92
CA GLY A 111 11.38 7.46 -0.76
C GLY A 111 11.88 6.18 -0.06
N PHE A 112 11.08 5.70 0.88
CA PHE A 112 11.43 4.54 1.70
C PHE A 112 11.61 3.25 0.89
N GLU A 113 10.94 3.14 -0.24
CA GLU A 113 11.01 2.01 -1.17
C GLU A 113 12.35 1.89 -1.90
N LYS A 114 13.19 2.92 -1.87
CA LYS A 114 14.53 2.95 -2.47
C LYS A 114 15.66 2.74 -1.46
N LYS A 115 15.33 2.45 -0.22
CA LYS A 115 16.31 2.34 0.87
C LYS A 115 16.56 0.88 1.25
N LEU A 116 17.81 0.57 1.60
CA LEU A 116 18.13 -0.68 2.26
C LEU A 116 17.81 -0.55 3.76
N TRP A 117 16.94 -1.42 4.25
CA TRP A 117 16.52 -1.45 5.65
C TRP A 117 17.37 -2.48 6.42
N LYS A 118 17.59 -2.20 7.68
CA LYS A 118 18.26 -3.13 8.58
C LYS A 118 17.27 -4.17 9.09
N VAL A 119 17.62 -5.43 9.05
CA VAL A 119 16.86 -6.49 9.73
C VAL A 119 17.08 -6.33 11.24
N ALA A 120 16.02 -5.99 11.96
CA ALA A 120 16.04 -5.79 13.41
C ALA A 120 15.72 -7.09 14.16
N GLU A 121 14.76 -7.88 13.66
CA GLU A 121 14.34 -9.14 14.28
C GLU A 121 13.83 -10.11 13.23
N ILE A 122 14.08 -11.41 13.46
CA ILE A 122 13.43 -12.52 12.77
C ILE A 122 12.84 -13.42 13.86
N SER A 123 11.57 -13.81 13.71
CA SER A 123 10.89 -14.67 14.68
C SER A 123 10.17 -15.84 13.99
N ASP A 124 10.71 -17.04 14.17
CA ASP A 124 10.09 -18.28 13.68
C ASP A 124 8.74 -18.55 14.36
N ASP A 125 8.64 -18.30 15.67
CA ASP A 125 7.41 -18.54 16.44
C ASP A 125 6.24 -17.67 15.95
N LYS A 126 6.55 -16.45 15.52
CA LYS A 126 5.56 -15.49 14.99
C LYS A 126 5.50 -15.50 13.47
N ASN A 127 6.41 -16.23 12.80
CA ASN A 127 6.57 -16.19 11.35
C ASN A 127 6.66 -14.75 10.83
N SER A 128 7.63 -13.99 11.36
CA SER A 128 7.73 -12.56 11.11
C SER A 128 9.16 -12.06 10.96
N VAL A 129 9.30 -10.96 10.25
CA VAL A 129 10.53 -10.18 10.14
C VAL A 129 10.23 -8.70 10.43
N ILE A 130 11.15 -8.03 11.14
CA ILE A 130 11.10 -6.60 11.40
C ILE A 130 12.26 -5.93 10.68
N PHE A 131 11.92 -4.99 9.81
CA PHE A 131 12.86 -4.07 9.19
C PHE A 131 12.82 -2.73 9.92
N ASN A 132 14.01 -2.15 10.16
CA ASN A 132 14.16 -0.85 10.80
C ASN A 132 15.08 0.04 9.98
N ARG A 133 14.81 1.33 10.00
CA ARG A 133 15.72 2.36 9.49
C ARG A 133 15.58 3.66 10.28
N ILE A 134 16.67 4.44 10.29
CA ILE A 134 16.64 5.83 10.69
C ILE A 134 16.54 6.68 9.42
N SER A 135 15.45 7.44 9.30
CA SER A 135 15.29 8.47 8.28
C SER A 135 15.82 9.77 8.87
N PRO A 136 16.98 10.30 8.41
CA PRO A 136 17.61 11.46 9.03
C PRO A 136 16.78 12.72 8.87
N ASP A 137 17.01 13.71 9.73
CA ASP A 137 16.43 15.05 9.57
C ASP A 137 16.69 15.61 8.18
N GLY A 138 15.65 16.15 7.56
CA GLY A 138 15.70 16.71 6.20
C GLY A 138 15.66 15.70 5.07
N GLU A 139 15.57 14.38 5.32
CA GLU A 139 15.42 13.39 4.25
C GLU A 139 14.17 13.69 3.42
N ASN A 140 14.34 13.87 2.10
CA ASN A 140 13.31 14.32 1.14
C ASN A 140 12.56 15.61 1.57
N GLY A 141 13.18 16.42 2.43
CA GLY A 141 12.63 17.67 2.95
C GLY A 141 11.81 17.53 4.25
N PHE A 142 11.54 16.33 4.73
CA PHE A 142 10.78 16.14 5.97
C PHE A 142 11.62 16.43 7.22
N PRO A 143 11.08 17.20 8.20
CA PRO A 143 11.81 17.54 9.42
C PRO A 143 11.92 16.37 10.39
N GLY A 144 12.97 16.41 11.21
CA GLY A 144 13.26 15.50 12.31
C GLY A 144 13.87 14.17 11.90
N GLU A 145 14.64 13.58 12.82
CA GLU A 145 15.13 12.22 12.69
C GLU A 145 14.01 11.23 13.07
N PHE A 146 13.61 10.39 12.12
CA PHE A 146 12.52 9.43 12.28
C PHE A 146 13.06 8.01 12.35
N ASP A 147 13.11 7.43 13.56
CA ASP A 147 13.39 6.00 13.77
C ASP A 147 12.12 5.20 13.51
N VAL A 148 12.13 4.40 12.45
CA VAL A 148 10.94 3.74 11.93
C VAL A 148 11.17 2.26 11.66
N SER A 149 10.18 1.45 11.96
CA SER A 149 10.18 0.01 11.69
C SER A 149 8.93 -0.44 10.97
N VAL A 150 9.09 -1.50 10.17
CA VAL A 150 8.00 -2.22 9.50
C VAL A 150 8.14 -3.69 9.85
N LYS A 151 7.10 -4.25 10.45
CA LYS A 151 6.99 -5.69 10.74
C LYS A 151 6.07 -6.35 9.74
N TYR A 152 6.54 -7.40 9.09
CA TYR A 152 5.73 -8.35 8.34
C TYR A 152 5.55 -9.62 9.16
N GLU A 153 4.29 -10.07 9.30
CA GLU A 153 3.91 -11.32 9.97
C GLU A 153 2.92 -12.07 9.08
N PHE A 154 3.18 -13.34 8.81
CA PHE A 154 2.27 -14.20 8.05
C PHE A 154 1.74 -15.32 8.94
N THR A 155 0.44 -15.29 9.24
CA THR A 155 -0.17 -16.15 10.26
C THR A 155 -0.54 -17.54 9.73
N GLU A 156 -0.90 -18.45 10.65
CA GLU A 156 -1.42 -19.79 10.33
C GLU A 156 -2.76 -19.75 9.59
N ASP A 157 -3.51 -18.65 9.72
CA ASP A 157 -4.81 -18.43 9.07
C ASP A 157 -4.67 -17.69 7.73
N ASN A 158 -3.45 -17.62 7.15
CA ASN A 158 -3.15 -16.86 5.93
C ASN A 158 -3.45 -15.36 6.04
N GLU A 159 -3.27 -14.74 7.20
CA GLU A 159 -3.33 -13.30 7.35
C GLU A 159 -1.91 -12.71 7.25
N LEU A 160 -1.68 -11.84 6.27
CA LEU A 160 -0.49 -11.00 6.19
C LEU A 160 -0.75 -9.72 6.97
N ARG A 161 0.03 -9.48 8.03
CA ARG A 161 -0.01 -8.25 8.83
C ARG A 161 1.20 -7.40 8.52
N ILE A 162 0.97 -6.13 8.27
CA ILE A 162 2.01 -5.11 8.12
C ILE A 162 1.82 -4.09 9.25
N HIS A 163 2.80 -4.02 10.14
CA HIS A 163 2.75 -3.13 11.30
C HIS A 163 3.86 -2.09 11.21
N TYR A 164 3.49 -0.83 11.16
CA TYR A 164 4.38 0.32 11.12
C TYR A 164 4.48 0.94 12.49
N GLN A 165 5.70 1.16 12.97
CA GLN A 165 5.97 1.87 14.23
C GLN A 165 7.11 2.85 14.04
N GLY A 166 7.05 3.99 14.74
CA GLY A 166 8.14 4.96 14.67
C GLY A 166 8.03 6.07 15.69
N ILE A 167 9.12 6.78 15.88
CA ILE A 167 9.21 7.95 16.75
C ILE A 167 10.12 8.99 16.07
N CYS A 168 9.73 10.25 16.12
CA CYS A 168 10.52 11.35 15.58
C CYS A 168 10.90 12.32 16.69
N ASP A 169 12.10 12.88 16.61
CA ASP A 169 12.60 13.85 17.59
C ASP A 169 12.06 15.27 17.39
N GLU A 170 11.54 15.57 16.19
CA GLU A 170 10.83 16.80 15.86
C GLU A 170 9.44 16.50 15.27
N PRO A 171 8.49 17.46 15.30
CA PRO A 171 7.22 17.27 14.60
C PRO A 171 7.40 17.09 13.11
N THR A 172 6.81 16.02 12.58
CA THR A 172 6.94 15.60 11.17
C THR A 172 5.61 15.09 10.63
N VAL A 173 5.60 14.66 9.37
CA VAL A 173 4.47 13.91 8.78
C VAL A 173 4.79 12.42 8.82
N ALA A 174 3.83 11.61 9.30
CA ALA A 174 3.89 10.16 9.26
C ALA A 174 2.55 9.58 8.80
N ASN A 175 2.53 9.03 7.60
CA ASN A 175 1.38 8.41 6.95
C ASN A 175 1.88 7.31 6.04
N MET A 176 2.28 6.18 6.63
CA MET A 176 2.89 5.06 5.89
C MET A 176 1.83 4.13 5.33
N THR A 177 2.11 3.56 4.18
CA THR A 177 1.26 2.55 3.54
C THR A 177 2.09 1.51 2.78
N ASN A 178 1.42 0.47 2.27
CA ASN A 178 2.00 -0.52 1.37
C ASN A 178 1.29 -0.49 0.02
N HIS A 179 2.05 -0.41 -1.06
CA HIS A 179 1.56 -0.27 -2.43
C HIS A 179 1.52 -1.62 -3.16
N SER A 180 0.89 -2.63 -2.52
CA SER A 180 0.71 -3.94 -3.16
C SER A 180 -0.41 -3.92 -4.18
N TYR A 181 -0.12 -4.52 -5.33
CA TYR A 181 -1.06 -4.71 -6.43
C TYR A 181 -1.60 -6.13 -6.38
N PHE A 182 -2.86 -6.27 -6.01
CA PHE A 182 -3.52 -7.56 -5.87
C PHE A 182 -4.21 -8.00 -7.16
N ASN A 183 -4.04 -9.28 -7.50
CA ASN A 183 -4.84 -9.99 -8.47
C ASN A 183 -5.22 -11.37 -7.91
N LEU A 184 -6.44 -11.52 -7.43
CA LEU A 184 -6.90 -12.76 -6.80
C LEU A 184 -7.16 -13.90 -7.81
N ASN A 185 -7.03 -13.62 -9.12
CA ASN A 185 -6.98 -14.65 -10.17
C ASN A 185 -5.57 -15.25 -10.31
N GLY A 186 -4.57 -14.67 -9.63
CA GLY A 186 -3.15 -14.97 -9.74
C GLY A 186 -2.38 -13.90 -10.51
N GLU A 187 -1.12 -13.65 -10.13
CA GLU A 187 -0.23 -12.77 -10.87
C GLU A 187 -0.05 -13.30 -12.30
N GLY A 188 0.02 -12.42 -13.29
CA GLY A 188 0.11 -12.82 -14.70
C GLY A 188 -1.17 -13.38 -15.32
N SER A 189 -2.28 -13.46 -14.59
CA SER A 189 -3.57 -13.94 -15.13
C SER A 189 -4.31 -12.92 -16.01
N GLY A 190 -3.76 -11.73 -16.20
CA GLY A 190 -4.39 -10.61 -16.89
C GLY A 190 -5.33 -9.82 -15.99
N THR A 191 -6.42 -9.31 -16.54
CA THR A 191 -7.27 -8.33 -15.86
C THR A 191 -7.83 -8.79 -14.51
N ALA A 192 -7.80 -7.88 -13.53
CA ALA A 192 -8.46 -8.01 -12.23
C ALA A 192 -9.88 -7.41 -12.20
N MET A 193 -10.37 -6.88 -13.32
CA MET A 193 -11.62 -6.11 -13.37
C MET A 193 -12.88 -6.96 -13.22
N ASP A 194 -12.78 -8.27 -13.37
CA ASP A 194 -13.85 -9.24 -13.12
C ASP A 194 -13.95 -9.69 -11.66
N GLN A 195 -13.02 -9.25 -10.81
CA GLN A 195 -13.05 -9.52 -9.38
C GLN A 195 -14.04 -8.56 -8.68
N TYR A 196 -14.58 -9.04 -7.58
CA TYR A 196 -15.56 -8.29 -6.80
C TYR A 196 -14.89 -7.55 -5.65
N LEU A 197 -15.37 -6.35 -5.36
CA LEU A 197 -14.89 -5.51 -4.27
C LEU A 197 -16.06 -4.97 -3.47
N THR A 198 -15.92 -4.96 -2.15
CA THR A 198 -16.74 -4.20 -1.20
C THR A 198 -15.81 -3.28 -0.41
N ILE A 199 -16.19 -2.01 -0.23
CA ILE A 199 -15.51 -1.06 0.64
C ILE A 199 -16.52 -0.53 1.66
N HIS A 200 -16.23 -0.68 2.94
CA HIS A 200 -17.08 -0.20 4.04
C HIS A 200 -16.86 1.29 4.26
N ALA A 201 -17.36 2.10 3.33
CA ALA A 201 -17.24 3.55 3.34
C ALA A 201 -18.49 4.21 2.74
N LYS A 202 -19.03 5.20 3.45
CA LYS A 202 -20.14 6.03 2.95
C LYS A 202 -19.65 7.21 2.13
N TYR A 203 -18.41 7.62 2.33
CA TYR A 203 -17.82 8.81 1.74
C TYR A 203 -16.50 8.48 1.04
N TYR A 204 -16.16 9.29 0.06
CA TYR A 204 -14.86 9.35 -0.57
C TYR A 204 -14.39 10.80 -0.64
N THR A 205 -13.13 11.06 -0.92
CA THR A 205 -12.59 12.39 -1.17
C THR A 205 -12.50 12.62 -2.68
N PRO A 206 -13.36 13.49 -3.26
CA PRO A 206 -13.30 13.79 -4.69
C PRO A 206 -12.02 14.58 -5.01
N VAL A 207 -11.43 14.27 -6.17
CA VAL A 207 -10.29 15.03 -6.68
C VAL A 207 -10.73 16.23 -7.51
N ALA A 208 -9.93 17.31 -7.49
CA ALA A 208 -10.28 18.55 -8.18
C ALA A 208 -10.15 18.43 -9.72
N ASP A 209 -9.17 17.65 -10.17
CA ASP A 209 -8.83 17.46 -11.58
C ASP A 209 -7.87 16.27 -11.75
N SER A 210 -7.23 16.13 -12.91
CA SER A 210 -6.27 15.07 -13.23
C SER A 210 -4.96 15.13 -12.44
N HIS A 211 -4.70 16.16 -11.64
CA HIS A 211 -3.57 16.19 -10.69
C HIS A 211 -3.85 15.42 -9.39
N SER A 212 -5.07 14.89 -9.25
CA SER A 212 -5.50 13.99 -8.17
C SER A 212 -5.32 14.54 -6.75
N ILE A 213 -5.39 15.87 -6.59
CA ILE A 213 -5.46 16.51 -5.26
C ILE A 213 -6.91 16.60 -4.83
N PRO A 214 -7.27 16.12 -3.61
CA PRO A 214 -8.63 16.21 -3.11
C PRO A 214 -9.13 17.66 -3.01
N THR A 215 -10.42 17.84 -3.24
CA THR A 215 -11.09 19.15 -3.11
C THR A 215 -11.21 19.63 -1.67
N GLY A 216 -10.90 18.78 -0.68
CA GLY A 216 -10.98 19.10 0.76
C GLY A 216 -12.33 18.77 1.39
N VAL A 217 -13.23 18.11 0.68
CA VAL A 217 -14.55 17.71 1.19
C VAL A 217 -14.75 16.20 1.09
N TYR A 218 -15.77 15.70 1.80
CA TYR A 218 -16.26 14.33 1.67
C TYR A 218 -17.53 14.33 0.83
N GLU A 219 -17.61 13.45 -0.17
CA GLU A 219 -18.81 13.21 -0.96
C GLU A 219 -19.36 11.80 -0.73
N GLU A 220 -20.70 11.67 -0.75
CA GLU A 220 -21.35 10.37 -0.59
C GLU A 220 -21.10 9.50 -1.84
N VAL A 221 -20.78 8.22 -1.59
CA VAL A 221 -20.65 7.24 -2.69
C VAL A 221 -22.02 6.83 -3.27
N ALA A 222 -23.09 6.98 -2.48
CA ALA A 222 -24.42 6.50 -2.81
C ALA A 222 -24.93 7.04 -4.16
N GLY A 223 -25.37 6.12 -5.04
CA GLY A 223 -25.91 6.48 -6.36
C GLY A 223 -24.88 6.94 -7.38
N THR A 224 -23.61 6.76 -7.11
CA THR A 224 -22.49 7.08 -8.01
C THR A 224 -21.73 5.81 -8.43
N PRO A 225 -20.89 5.86 -9.46
CA PRO A 225 -19.97 4.77 -9.79
C PRO A 225 -18.99 4.40 -8.66
N MET A 226 -18.78 5.31 -7.69
CA MET A 226 -17.91 5.11 -6.52
C MET A 226 -18.55 4.20 -5.45
N ASP A 227 -19.80 3.77 -5.58
CA ASP A 227 -20.50 2.98 -4.56
C ASP A 227 -20.08 1.50 -4.57
N PHE A 228 -19.17 1.16 -3.64
CA PHE A 228 -18.70 -0.21 -3.35
C PHE A 228 -19.22 -0.73 -2.00
N ARG A 229 -20.26 -0.14 -1.40
CA ARG A 229 -20.83 -0.62 -0.13
C ARG A 229 -21.44 -2.02 -0.22
N THR A 230 -21.81 -2.44 -1.42
CA THR A 230 -22.19 -3.82 -1.76
C THR A 230 -21.23 -4.36 -2.81
N ALA A 231 -20.97 -5.67 -2.75
CA ALA A 231 -20.03 -6.29 -3.68
C ALA A 231 -20.47 -6.08 -5.14
N LYS A 232 -19.57 -5.49 -5.93
CA LYS A 232 -19.72 -5.38 -7.39
C LYS A 232 -18.39 -5.65 -8.08
N GLN A 233 -18.44 -6.03 -9.34
CA GLN A 233 -17.19 -6.19 -10.11
C GLN A 233 -16.47 -4.84 -10.25
N ILE A 234 -15.14 -4.85 -10.09
CA ILE A 234 -14.32 -3.64 -10.19
C ILE A 234 -14.51 -2.97 -11.55
N GLY A 235 -14.60 -3.76 -12.62
CA GLY A 235 -14.80 -3.24 -13.98
C GLY A 235 -16.19 -2.76 -14.32
N GLN A 236 -17.21 -2.98 -13.45
CA GLN A 236 -18.61 -2.73 -13.80
C GLN A 236 -18.89 -1.28 -14.22
N ASP A 237 -18.37 -0.31 -13.47
CA ASP A 237 -18.65 1.11 -13.70
C ASP A 237 -17.37 1.93 -14.00
N ILE A 238 -16.20 1.26 -14.19
CA ILE A 238 -14.91 1.94 -14.29
C ILE A 238 -14.79 2.87 -15.50
N GLU A 239 -15.59 2.63 -16.56
CA GLU A 239 -15.68 3.47 -17.77
C GLU A 239 -16.93 4.35 -17.80
N ALA A 240 -17.60 4.53 -16.63
CA ALA A 240 -18.80 5.37 -16.59
C ALA A 240 -18.49 6.83 -16.91
N GLU A 241 -19.45 7.54 -17.51
CA GLU A 241 -19.39 8.98 -17.79
C GLU A 241 -19.49 9.79 -16.47
N PHE A 242 -18.46 9.69 -15.63
CA PHE A 242 -18.34 10.32 -14.33
C PHE A 242 -16.99 11.05 -14.23
N ASP A 243 -17.01 12.33 -13.90
CA ASP A 243 -15.81 13.18 -14.00
C ASP A 243 -14.65 12.67 -13.14
N GLN A 244 -14.93 12.14 -11.95
CA GLN A 244 -13.90 11.59 -11.09
C GLN A 244 -13.13 10.44 -11.78
N LEU A 245 -13.83 9.52 -12.44
CA LEU A 245 -13.20 8.43 -13.18
C LEU A 245 -12.43 8.92 -14.41
N LYS A 246 -12.90 9.99 -15.05
CA LYS A 246 -12.20 10.62 -16.20
C LYS A 246 -10.91 11.28 -15.77
N PHE A 247 -10.90 11.98 -14.61
CA PHE A 247 -9.72 12.66 -14.11
C PHE A 247 -8.56 11.69 -13.84
N THR A 248 -8.86 10.50 -13.33
CA THR A 248 -7.87 9.52 -12.89
C THR A 248 -7.73 8.29 -13.81
N GLY A 249 -8.45 8.30 -14.94
CA GLY A 249 -8.41 7.19 -15.92
C GLY A 249 -9.02 5.88 -15.43
N GLY A 250 -9.86 5.93 -14.40
CA GLY A 250 -10.49 4.82 -13.68
C GLY A 250 -10.50 5.09 -12.17
N TYR A 251 -10.65 4.07 -11.33
CA TYR A 251 -10.59 4.25 -9.87
C TYR A 251 -9.15 4.55 -9.42
N ASP A 252 -8.97 5.68 -8.74
CA ASP A 252 -7.78 6.11 -8.01
C ASP A 252 -8.21 7.13 -6.94
N HIS A 253 -8.98 6.65 -5.96
CA HIS A 253 -9.66 7.53 -5.01
C HIS A 253 -9.54 7.01 -3.58
N ASN A 254 -9.48 7.96 -2.65
CA ASN A 254 -9.48 7.71 -1.23
C ASN A 254 -10.91 7.56 -0.69
N TYR A 255 -11.19 6.47 0.00
CA TYR A 255 -12.45 6.17 0.68
C TYR A 255 -12.31 6.38 2.19
N VAL A 256 -13.25 7.09 2.79
CA VAL A 256 -13.32 7.35 4.24
C VAL A 256 -14.08 6.20 4.89
N THR A 257 -13.35 5.31 5.56
CA THR A 257 -13.89 4.04 6.05
C THR A 257 -14.76 4.22 7.30
N ASP A 258 -15.86 3.50 7.34
CA ASP A 258 -16.85 3.60 8.42
C ASP A 258 -16.28 3.17 9.79
N ASN A 259 -16.83 3.75 10.85
CA ASN A 259 -16.55 3.38 12.25
C ASN A 259 -15.06 3.50 12.66
N TYR A 260 -14.34 4.45 12.07
CA TYR A 260 -12.98 4.74 12.49
C TYR A 260 -12.90 5.13 13.96
N ALA A 261 -11.93 4.55 14.66
CA ALA A 261 -11.45 5.00 15.95
C ALA A 261 -9.95 4.68 16.04
N LYS A 262 -9.14 5.66 16.46
CA LYS A 262 -7.67 5.52 16.54
C LYS A 262 -7.29 4.25 17.32
N GLY A 263 -6.41 3.44 16.71
CA GLY A 263 -5.92 2.18 17.29
C GLY A 263 -6.93 1.02 17.29
N ASN A 264 -8.10 1.18 16.67
CA ASN A 264 -9.09 0.11 16.53
C ASN A 264 -9.08 -0.49 15.12
N ARG A 265 -8.40 -1.62 14.97
CA ARG A 265 -8.39 -2.38 13.71
C ARG A 265 -9.78 -2.94 13.41
N ARG A 266 -10.30 -2.66 12.23
CA ARG A 266 -11.62 -3.09 11.77
C ARG A 266 -11.57 -3.51 10.31
N LEU A 267 -12.52 -4.36 9.89
CA LEU A 267 -12.72 -4.69 8.48
C LEU A 267 -13.13 -3.44 7.71
N ILE A 268 -12.39 -3.11 6.65
CA ILE A 268 -12.60 -1.92 5.82
C ILE A 268 -12.93 -2.26 4.38
N ALA A 269 -12.48 -3.41 3.87
CA ALA A 269 -12.78 -3.86 2.52
C ALA A 269 -12.75 -5.39 2.43
N THR A 270 -13.45 -5.94 1.45
CA THR A 270 -13.40 -7.36 1.06
C THR A 270 -13.35 -7.45 -0.45
N ALA A 271 -12.39 -8.22 -0.98
CA ALA A 271 -12.32 -8.56 -2.40
C ALA A 271 -12.40 -10.07 -2.61
N TYR A 272 -12.90 -10.52 -3.77
CA TYR A 272 -12.87 -11.95 -4.09
C TYR A 272 -12.91 -12.22 -5.59
N SER A 273 -12.43 -13.40 -5.96
CA SER A 273 -12.47 -13.94 -7.31
C SER A 273 -13.36 -15.19 -7.38
N ASP A 274 -14.31 -15.21 -8.31
CA ASP A 274 -15.10 -16.42 -8.60
C ASP A 274 -14.28 -17.49 -9.35
N LYS A 275 -13.18 -17.09 -10.02
CA LYS A 275 -12.33 -18.03 -10.78
C LYS A 275 -11.53 -18.94 -9.84
N THR A 276 -10.82 -18.36 -8.90
CA THR A 276 -9.96 -19.08 -7.94
C THR A 276 -10.66 -19.43 -6.64
N GLY A 277 -11.78 -18.75 -6.33
CA GLY A 277 -12.43 -18.83 -5.03
C GLY A 277 -11.69 -18.08 -3.93
N ILE A 278 -10.54 -17.47 -4.21
CA ILE A 278 -9.77 -16.70 -3.23
C ILE A 278 -10.54 -15.43 -2.87
N ALA A 279 -10.70 -15.19 -1.58
CA ALA A 279 -11.18 -13.94 -1.01
C ALA A 279 -10.11 -13.32 -0.13
N MET A 280 -10.14 -12.00 -0.01
CA MET A 280 -9.23 -11.20 0.80
C MET A 280 -10.03 -10.18 1.62
N ASP A 281 -9.98 -10.29 2.94
CA ASP A 281 -10.47 -9.25 3.85
C ASP A 281 -9.32 -8.31 4.20
N VAL A 282 -9.59 -7.00 4.15
CA VAL A 282 -8.64 -5.96 4.54
C VAL A 282 -9.12 -5.32 5.83
N ALA A 283 -8.29 -5.39 6.88
CA ALA A 283 -8.56 -4.77 8.16
C ALA A 283 -7.45 -3.79 8.53
N SER A 284 -7.82 -2.60 9.02
CA SER A 284 -6.85 -1.57 9.40
C SER A 284 -7.38 -0.68 10.53
N ASP A 285 -6.47 -0.02 11.22
CA ASP A 285 -6.74 1.07 12.16
C ASP A 285 -6.59 2.47 11.52
N CYS A 286 -6.28 2.54 10.21
CA CYS A 286 -6.28 3.79 9.46
C CYS A 286 -7.70 4.29 9.16
N PRO A 287 -7.93 5.62 9.07
CA PRO A 287 -9.25 6.19 8.78
C PRO A 287 -9.73 5.95 7.35
N CYS A 288 -8.80 5.76 6.41
CA CYS A 288 -9.08 5.73 4.99
C CYS A 288 -8.38 4.58 4.28
N VAL A 289 -8.81 4.34 3.04
CA VAL A 289 -8.14 3.45 2.09
C VAL A 289 -8.19 4.05 0.69
N GLN A 290 -7.04 4.14 0.03
CA GLN A 290 -6.96 4.43 -1.40
C GLN A 290 -7.31 3.16 -2.16
N PHE A 291 -8.29 3.25 -3.06
CA PHE A 291 -8.57 2.22 -4.04
C PHE A 291 -8.06 2.67 -5.41
N TYR A 292 -7.07 1.94 -5.93
CA TYR A 292 -6.44 2.19 -7.22
C TYR A 292 -6.54 0.97 -8.12
N ALA A 293 -7.06 1.14 -9.33
CA ALA A 293 -7.34 0.04 -10.27
C ALA A 293 -6.22 -0.16 -11.31
N ALA A 294 -4.96 0.08 -10.94
CA ALA A 294 -3.77 -0.09 -11.80
C ALA A 294 -3.91 0.59 -13.18
N ASN A 295 -4.44 1.82 -13.20
CA ASN A 295 -4.79 2.53 -14.44
C ASN A 295 -3.57 2.89 -15.31
N PHE A 296 -2.37 2.98 -14.72
CA PHE A 296 -1.15 3.48 -15.36
C PHE A 296 -0.05 2.42 -15.51
N VAL A 297 -0.34 1.14 -15.23
CA VAL A 297 0.58 0.04 -15.53
C VAL A 297 0.57 -0.21 -17.03
N GLU A 298 1.75 -0.20 -17.67
CA GLU A 298 1.87 -0.37 -19.12
C GLU A 298 3.15 -1.15 -19.48
N ASN A 299 2.98 -2.34 -20.07
CA ASN A 299 4.06 -3.20 -20.54
C ASN A 299 5.16 -3.49 -19.48
N GLU A 300 4.79 -3.59 -18.21
CA GLU A 300 5.74 -3.91 -17.14
C GLU A 300 6.14 -5.38 -17.19
N HIS A 301 7.45 -5.63 -17.33
CA HIS A 301 8.00 -6.98 -17.28
C HIS A 301 8.06 -7.51 -15.86
N GLY A 302 7.05 -8.29 -15.50
CA GLY A 302 6.84 -8.80 -14.14
C GLY A 302 7.48 -10.16 -13.87
N LYS A 303 6.95 -10.84 -12.85
CA LYS A 303 7.39 -12.17 -12.41
C LYS A 303 7.11 -13.24 -13.46
N ASN A 304 7.91 -14.32 -13.44
CA ASN A 304 7.73 -15.51 -14.29
C ASN A 304 7.68 -15.22 -15.80
N GLY A 305 8.21 -14.08 -16.23
CA GLY A 305 8.18 -13.64 -17.64
C GLY A 305 6.83 -13.09 -18.09
N HIS A 306 5.90 -12.84 -17.18
CA HIS A 306 4.63 -12.19 -17.50
C HIS A 306 4.83 -10.69 -17.79
N THR A 307 3.92 -10.12 -18.56
CA THR A 307 3.85 -8.69 -18.80
C THR A 307 2.57 -8.16 -18.20
N TYR A 308 2.69 -7.16 -17.33
CA TYR A 308 1.55 -6.52 -16.68
C TYR A 308 1.12 -5.28 -17.43
N ASN A 309 -0.18 -5.07 -17.49
CA ASN A 309 -0.80 -3.98 -18.22
C ASN A 309 -1.87 -3.30 -17.36
N LYS A 310 -2.44 -2.24 -17.91
CA LYS A 310 -3.54 -1.49 -17.31
C LYS A 310 -4.62 -2.45 -16.80
N ARG A 311 -4.99 -2.29 -15.52
CA ARG A 311 -6.07 -3.04 -14.86
C ARG A 311 -5.81 -4.53 -14.63
N ASP A 312 -4.56 -4.95 -14.67
CA ASP A 312 -4.18 -6.32 -14.31
C ASP A 312 -4.12 -6.54 -12.79
N ALA A 313 -4.37 -5.49 -12.01
CA ALA A 313 -4.43 -5.57 -10.55
C ALA A 313 -5.26 -4.42 -9.95
N PHE A 314 -5.37 -4.42 -8.62
CA PHE A 314 -5.87 -3.30 -7.84
C PHE A 314 -5.07 -3.15 -6.54
N CYS A 315 -5.00 -1.91 -6.01
CA CYS A 315 -4.38 -1.59 -4.73
C CYS A 315 -5.43 -1.17 -3.70
N LEU A 316 -5.19 -1.52 -2.44
CA LEU A 316 -5.94 -1.05 -1.26
C LEU A 316 -4.93 -0.54 -0.24
N GLU A 317 -4.61 0.75 -0.31
CA GLU A 317 -3.57 1.41 0.47
C GLU A 317 -4.20 2.14 1.65
N THR A 318 -3.97 1.64 2.86
CA THR A 318 -4.51 2.23 4.07
C THR A 318 -3.72 3.47 4.47
N GLN A 319 -4.41 4.57 4.80
CA GLN A 319 -3.79 5.88 4.96
C GLN A 319 -4.70 6.85 5.71
N VAL A 320 -4.23 8.07 5.97
CA VAL A 320 -5.09 9.24 6.11
C VAL A 320 -5.38 9.83 4.72
N GLU A 321 -6.29 10.77 4.61
CA GLU A 321 -6.67 11.37 3.32
C GLU A 321 -5.45 11.96 2.60
N PRO A 322 -5.37 11.86 1.26
CA PRO A 322 -4.34 12.56 0.49
C PRO A 322 -4.37 14.05 0.78
N ASN A 323 -3.21 14.69 0.85
CA ASN A 323 -3.05 16.11 1.16
C ASN A 323 -3.58 16.54 2.55
N ALA A 324 -3.83 15.61 3.47
CA ALA A 324 -4.43 15.90 4.77
C ALA A 324 -3.62 16.91 5.60
N VAL A 325 -2.31 16.98 5.40
CA VAL A 325 -1.46 17.97 6.08
C VAL A 325 -1.83 19.43 5.75
N ASN A 326 -2.52 19.66 4.62
CA ASN A 326 -2.96 20.97 4.14
C ASN A 326 -4.49 21.19 4.26
N VAL A 327 -5.24 20.23 4.80
CA VAL A 327 -6.73 20.31 4.90
C VAL A 327 -7.14 20.11 6.35
N GLU A 328 -7.66 21.16 6.99
CA GLU A 328 -7.97 21.19 8.42
C GLU A 328 -9.02 20.13 8.84
N ASP A 329 -10.00 19.86 7.98
CA ASP A 329 -11.10 18.93 8.25
C ASP A 329 -10.72 17.44 8.04
N PHE A 330 -9.52 17.16 7.53
CA PHE A 330 -9.01 15.80 7.33
C PHE A 330 -8.26 15.29 8.56
N HIS A 331 -8.05 13.99 8.65
CA HIS A 331 -7.28 13.39 9.73
C HIS A 331 -5.82 13.82 9.62
N SER A 332 -5.31 14.47 10.68
CA SER A 332 -3.94 15.00 10.65
C SER A 332 -2.89 13.90 10.57
N PRO A 333 -1.95 13.96 9.60
CA PRO A 333 -0.79 13.08 9.54
C PRO A 333 0.38 13.57 10.39
N ILE A 334 0.22 14.67 11.13
CA ILE A 334 1.30 15.23 11.97
C ILE A 334 1.57 14.33 13.15
N LEU A 335 2.81 13.88 13.24
CA LEU A 335 3.39 13.20 14.38
C LEU A 335 4.18 14.21 15.21
N ASN A 336 3.80 14.43 16.47
CA ASN A 336 4.52 15.34 17.35
C ASN A 336 5.85 14.75 17.81
N ALA A 337 6.80 15.61 18.20
CA ALA A 337 8.08 15.18 18.76
C ALA A 337 7.88 14.22 19.94
N GLY A 338 8.51 13.04 19.86
CA GLY A 338 8.41 12.00 20.88
C GLY A 338 7.08 11.24 20.92
N GLU A 339 6.11 11.58 20.05
CA GLU A 339 4.89 10.80 19.90
C GLU A 339 5.21 9.50 19.12
N GLN A 340 4.57 8.40 19.53
CA GLN A 340 4.70 7.13 18.81
C GLN A 340 3.73 7.07 17.64
N TYR A 341 4.26 6.86 16.44
CA TYR A 341 3.51 6.40 15.29
C TYR A 341 3.25 4.91 15.41
N ASP A 342 2.00 4.50 15.26
CA ASP A 342 1.60 3.09 15.32
C ASP A 342 0.42 2.88 14.37
N SER A 343 0.56 1.96 13.40
CA SER A 343 -0.48 1.66 12.43
C SER A 343 -0.37 0.24 11.93
N VAL A 344 -1.52 -0.45 11.78
CA VAL A 344 -1.58 -1.84 11.35
C VAL A 344 -2.56 -2.02 10.19
N THR A 345 -2.08 -2.70 9.15
CA THR A 345 -2.92 -3.23 8.07
C THR A 345 -2.77 -4.73 7.98
N ALA A 346 -3.88 -5.44 7.80
CA ALA A 346 -3.90 -6.88 7.65
C ALA A 346 -4.73 -7.29 6.44
N TYR A 347 -4.19 -8.23 5.68
CA TYR A 347 -4.82 -8.87 4.52
C TYR A 347 -5.02 -10.35 4.85
N HIS A 348 -6.27 -10.77 5.08
CA HIS A 348 -6.62 -12.15 5.41
C HIS A 348 -7.19 -12.87 4.19
N PHE A 349 -6.49 -13.92 3.76
CA PHE A 349 -6.85 -14.69 2.57
C PHE A 349 -7.56 -16.00 2.96
N TYR A 350 -8.66 -16.29 2.27
CA TYR A 350 -9.46 -17.51 2.51
C TYR A 350 -10.21 -17.93 1.25
N ILE A 351 -10.77 -19.14 1.27
CA ILE A 351 -11.65 -19.61 0.20
C ILE A 351 -13.09 -19.26 0.52
N ARG A 352 -13.71 -18.48 -0.36
CA ARG A 352 -15.11 -18.14 -0.27
C ARG A 352 -15.97 -19.38 -0.54
N LYS A 353 -16.88 -19.67 0.37
CA LYS A 353 -17.83 -20.79 0.29
C LYS A 353 -19.10 -20.39 -0.48
#